data_8c24a5c41df8442a47510b849677b5e8
#
_entry.id   8c24a5c41df8442a47510b849677b5e8
#
_cell.length_a   1.000
_cell.length_b   1.000
_cell.length_c   1.000
_cell.angle_alpha   90.00
_cell.angle_beta   90.00
_cell.angle_gamma   90.00
#
_symmetry.space_group_name_H-M   'P 1'
#
loop_
_entity.id
_entity.type
_entity.pdbx_description
1 polymer ?
#
loop_
_entity_poly.entity_id
_entity_poly.type
_entity_poly.pdbx_seq_one_letter_code
_entity_poly.pdbx_strand_id
1 'polypeptide(L)'
;MSFGGITSFYMWVIDDRIAAAAPLCGGVGSVDYFGRKGRMSYHGTYWWVPGMLTKGDQADFAAAIAPKPLMLWAPTEDIGMPKEGVDQFVAKVRPAYQQAGKPSGFVVHQQPGKHSFTMAAFEAMFAFFDKNL
;
A
#
# COMPACT_ATOMS: atom_id res chain seq x y z
N MET A 1 -3.20 -9.34 -5.28
CA MET A 1 -4.44 -8.65 -4.95
C MET A 1 -4.93 -9.14 -3.59
N SER A 2 -5.68 -8.33 -2.82
CA SER A 2 -6.27 -8.71 -1.52
C SER A 2 -5.21 -9.22 -0.54
N PHE A 3 -5.37 -10.41 0.04
CA PHE A 3 -4.37 -11.05 0.90
C PHE A 3 -2.97 -11.09 0.26
N GLY A 4 -2.87 -11.45 -1.02
CA GLY A 4 -1.60 -11.40 -1.75
C GLY A 4 -1.05 -9.97 -1.91
N GLY A 5 -1.92 -8.95 -1.91
CA GLY A 5 -1.51 -7.54 -1.95
C GLY A 5 -0.81 -7.13 -0.67
N ILE A 6 -1.38 -7.42 0.51
CA ILE A 6 -0.72 -7.10 1.79
C ILE A 6 0.55 -7.93 1.98
N THR A 7 0.54 -9.19 1.56
CA THR A 7 1.72 -10.04 1.60
C THR A 7 2.85 -9.45 0.76
N SER A 8 2.56 -9.02 -0.48
CA SER A 8 3.55 -8.39 -1.36
C SER A 8 4.09 -7.09 -0.77
N PHE A 9 3.26 -6.29 -0.08
CA PHE A 9 3.69 -5.09 0.61
C PHE A 9 4.71 -5.40 1.72
N TYR A 10 4.37 -6.31 2.64
CA TYR A 10 5.29 -6.64 3.73
C TYR A 10 6.57 -7.31 3.25
N MET A 11 6.47 -8.22 2.28
CA MET A 11 7.68 -8.82 1.68
C MET A 11 8.58 -7.77 1.04
N TRP A 12 8.02 -6.79 0.33
CA TRP A 12 8.76 -5.68 -0.26
C TRP A 12 9.41 -4.80 0.82
N VAL A 13 8.77 -4.63 1.98
CA VAL A 13 9.34 -3.87 3.10
C VAL A 13 10.56 -4.59 3.71
N ILE A 14 10.50 -5.92 3.88
CA ILE A 14 11.48 -6.68 4.67
C ILE A 14 12.56 -7.37 3.85
N ASP A 15 12.41 -7.49 2.52
CA ASP A 15 13.35 -8.21 1.67
C ASP A 15 13.90 -7.29 0.56
N ASP A 16 15.19 -6.96 0.65
CA ASP A 16 15.88 -6.07 -0.30
C ASP A 16 16.01 -6.67 -1.71
N ARG A 17 15.84 -7.97 -1.87
CA ARG A 17 15.84 -8.63 -3.18
C ARG A 17 14.59 -8.35 -4.00
N ILE A 18 13.50 -7.89 -3.36
CA ILE A 18 12.27 -7.49 -4.04
C ILE A 18 12.42 -6.05 -4.51
N ALA A 19 12.64 -5.87 -5.80
CA ALA A 19 12.93 -4.57 -6.39
C ALA A 19 11.75 -3.60 -6.41
N ALA A 20 10.52 -4.10 -6.60
CA ALA A 20 9.30 -3.30 -6.69
C ALA A 20 8.08 -4.06 -6.15
N ALA A 21 7.03 -3.34 -5.72
CA ALA A 21 5.75 -3.95 -5.33
C ALA A 21 4.55 -3.18 -5.86
N ALA A 22 3.49 -3.93 -6.18
CA ALA A 22 2.21 -3.39 -6.64
C ALA A 22 1.03 -4.04 -5.89
N PRO A 23 0.82 -3.74 -4.60
CA PRO A 23 -0.34 -4.23 -3.86
C PRO A 23 -1.64 -3.69 -4.43
N LEU A 24 -2.51 -4.60 -4.90
CA LEU A 24 -3.83 -4.28 -5.44
C LEU A 24 -4.90 -4.65 -4.40
N CYS A 25 -5.70 -3.69 -3.96
CA CYS A 25 -6.72 -3.89 -2.92
C CYS A 25 -6.15 -4.64 -1.70
N GLY A 26 -4.92 -4.33 -1.29
CA GLY A 26 -4.15 -5.12 -0.34
C GLY A 26 -4.34 -4.71 1.13
N GLY A 27 -5.24 -3.79 1.44
CA GLY A 27 -5.35 -3.27 2.81
C GLY A 27 -4.15 -2.39 3.22
N VAL A 28 -3.42 -1.83 2.26
CA VAL A 28 -2.31 -0.91 2.55
C VAL A 28 -2.85 0.49 2.84
N GLY A 29 -2.50 1.02 4.01
CA GLY A 29 -3.00 2.31 4.48
C GLY A 29 -2.55 2.58 5.91
N SER A 30 -3.25 3.43 6.65
CA SER A 30 -3.02 3.60 8.08
C SER A 30 -3.72 2.48 8.87
N VAL A 31 -2.92 1.60 9.46
CA VAL A 31 -3.40 0.51 10.31
C VAL A 31 -4.06 1.06 11.57
N ASP A 32 -3.50 2.10 12.15
CA ASP A 32 -4.10 2.80 13.30
C ASP A 32 -5.49 3.35 12.96
N TYR A 33 -5.64 3.99 11.80
CA TYR A 33 -6.94 4.50 11.35
C TYR A 33 -7.96 3.37 11.14
N PHE A 34 -7.56 2.27 10.49
CA PHE A 34 -8.44 1.12 10.26
C PHE A 34 -8.91 0.50 11.57
N GLY A 35 -8.00 0.38 12.55
CA GLY A 35 -8.32 -0.11 13.89
C GLY A 35 -9.35 0.77 14.61
N ARG A 36 -9.13 2.08 14.64
CA ARG A 36 -10.05 3.07 15.26
C ARG A 36 -11.43 3.10 14.59
N LYS A 37 -11.52 2.79 13.30
CA LYS A 37 -12.79 2.71 12.56
C LYS A 37 -13.49 1.34 12.66
N GLY A 38 -13.03 0.48 13.57
CA GLY A 38 -13.65 -0.82 13.83
C GLY A 38 -13.49 -1.84 12.70
N ARG A 39 -12.45 -1.68 11.87
CA ARG A 39 -12.16 -2.59 10.75
C ARG A 39 -11.34 -3.82 11.17
N MET A 40 -11.09 -4.00 12.46
CA MET A 40 -10.31 -5.13 12.97
C MET A 40 -10.89 -6.50 12.61
N SER A 41 -12.22 -6.63 12.60
CA SER A 41 -12.89 -7.86 12.20
C SER A 41 -12.93 -8.11 10.69
N TYR A 42 -12.63 -7.08 9.90
CA TYR A 42 -12.67 -7.17 8.44
C TYR A 42 -11.45 -7.88 7.86
N HIS A 43 -10.29 -7.63 8.47
CA HIS A 43 -9.05 -8.31 8.13
C HIS A 43 -8.75 -9.41 9.15
N GLY A 44 -8.29 -10.57 8.70
CA GLY A 44 -7.85 -11.65 9.58
C GLY A 44 -6.59 -11.30 10.37
N THR A 45 -6.21 -12.17 11.29
CA THR A 45 -5.04 -12.00 12.17
C THR A 45 -3.72 -11.78 11.42
N TYR A 46 -3.63 -12.27 10.19
CA TYR A 46 -2.47 -12.10 9.29
C TYR A 46 -2.15 -10.63 8.99
N TRP A 47 -3.14 -9.75 9.13
CA TRP A 47 -2.99 -8.32 8.81
C TRP A 47 -2.57 -7.51 10.04
N TRP A 48 -3.00 -7.93 11.23
CA TRP A 48 -2.72 -7.27 12.49
C TRP A 48 -1.42 -7.78 13.10
N VAL A 49 -0.28 -7.24 12.68
CA VAL A 49 1.02 -7.65 13.21
C VAL A 49 1.17 -7.17 14.66
N PRO A 50 1.26 -8.08 15.65
CA PRO A 50 1.36 -7.69 17.05
C PRO A 50 2.56 -6.77 17.32
N GLY A 51 2.29 -5.67 18.02
CA GLY A 51 3.34 -4.71 18.39
C GLY A 51 3.82 -3.78 17.26
N MET A 52 3.35 -3.94 16.02
CA MET A 52 3.80 -3.14 14.88
C MET A 52 3.65 -1.63 15.14
N LEU A 53 2.49 -1.21 15.62
CA LEU A 53 2.21 0.22 15.86
C LEU A 53 3.08 0.85 16.97
N THR A 54 3.77 0.06 17.77
CA THR A 54 4.78 0.58 18.72
C THR A 54 6.09 0.95 18.02
N LYS A 55 6.29 0.52 16.78
CA LYS A 55 7.48 0.77 15.94
C LYS A 55 7.17 1.73 14.79
N GLY A 56 5.94 1.73 14.31
CA GLY A 56 5.45 2.55 13.22
C GLY A 56 4.22 1.95 12.57
N ASP A 57 3.57 2.72 11.72
CA ASP A 57 2.50 2.25 10.84
C ASP A 57 3.09 1.87 9.47
N GLN A 58 2.32 1.25 8.60
CA GLN A 58 2.74 0.86 7.24
C GLN A 58 3.38 2.01 6.46
N ALA A 59 2.89 3.24 6.64
CA ALA A 59 3.44 4.42 6.01
C ALA A 59 4.86 4.75 6.48
N ASP A 60 5.18 4.48 7.76
CA ASP A 60 6.53 4.68 8.29
C ASP A 60 7.54 3.77 7.62
N PHE A 61 7.16 2.50 7.47
CA PHE A 61 8.02 1.50 6.83
C PHE A 61 8.23 1.81 5.34
N ALA A 62 7.16 2.17 4.62
CA ALA A 62 7.27 2.55 3.22
C ALA A 62 8.11 3.82 3.01
N ALA A 63 7.96 4.82 3.88
CA ALA A 63 8.75 6.04 3.80
C ALA A 63 10.23 5.79 4.11
N ALA A 64 10.55 4.90 5.06
CA ALA A 64 11.92 4.58 5.47
C ALA A 64 12.75 3.91 4.36
N ILE A 65 12.11 3.20 3.42
CA ILE A 65 12.79 2.51 2.32
C ILE A 65 12.60 3.22 0.95
N ALA A 66 12.09 4.46 0.97
CA ALA A 66 12.05 5.26 -0.25
C ALA A 66 13.48 5.50 -0.77
N PRO A 67 13.71 5.46 -2.09
CA PRO A 67 12.75 5.48 -3.19
C PRO A 67 12.45 4.11 -3.82
N LYS A 68 12.48 3.01 -3.07
CA LYS A 68 12.16 1.66 -3.58
C LYS A 68 10.76 1.66 -4.22
N PRO A 69 10.58 1.22 -5.49
CA PRO A 69 9.34 1.41 -6.23
C PRO A 69 8.11 0.76 -5.60
N LEU A 70 7.03 1.54 -5.44
CA LEU A 70 5.76 1.10 -4.87
C LEU A 70 4.58 1.66 -5.68
N MET A 71 3.66 0.78 -6.10
CA MET A 71 2.37 1.18 -6.66
C MET A 71 1.23 0.69 -5.76
N LEU A 72 0.25 1.54 -5.48
CA LEU A 72 -1.00 1.14 -4.82
C LEU A 72 -2.16 1.22 -5.80
N TRP A 73 -2.98 0.16 -5.82
CA TRP A 73 -4.31 0.19 -6.40
C TRP A 73 -5.33 0.12 -5.27
N ALA A 74 -5.97 1.26 -5.00
CA ALA A 74 -6.81 1.49 -3.83
C ALA A 74 -8.16 2.11 -4.23
N PRO A 75 -9.13 1.32 -4.72
CA PRO A 75 -10.44 1.83 -5.08
C PRO A 75 -11.14 2.48 -3.89
N THR A 76 -11.81 3.62 -4.11
CA THR A 76 -12.34 4.46 -3.02
C THR A 76 -13.57 3.87 -2.31
N GLU A 77 -14.19 2.83 -2.88
CA GLU A 77 -15.31 2.11 -2.30
C GLU A 77 -14.91 0.74 -1.72
N ASP A 78 -13.61 0.47 -1.64
CA ASP A 78 -13.10 -0.74 -1.00
C ASP A 78 -13.19 -0.59 0.52
N ILE A 79 -14.15 -1.28 1.13
CA ILE A 79 -14.37 -1.22 2.58
C ILE A 79 -13.23 -1.81 3.41
N GLY A 80 -12.37 -2.63 2.80
CA GLY A 80 -11.14 -3.15 3.41
C GLY A 80 -9.98 -2.15 3.40
N MET A 81 -10.11 -1.08 2.60
CA MET A 81 -9.13 0.00 2.46
C MET A 81 -9.81 1.37 2.51
N PRO A 82 -10.41 1.78 3.64
CA PRO A 82 -11.06 3.08 3.72
C PRO A 82 -10.18 4.19 3.18
N LYS A 83 -10.75 4.99 2.28
CA LYS A 83 -10.03 6.03 1.53
C LYS A 83 -9.18 6.92 2.42
N GLU A 84 -9.71 7.34 3.55
CA GLU A 84 -9.03 8.25 4.48
C GLU A 84 -7.76 7.62 5.08
N GLY A 85 -7.77 6.31 5.32
CA GLY A 85 -6.58 5.60 5.80
C GLY A 85 -5.51 5.49 4.70
N VAL A 86 -5.94 5.34 3.45
CA VAL A 86 -5.03 5.40 2.30
C VAL A 86 -4.49 6.82 2.10
N ASP A 87 -5.32 7.84 2.25
CA ASP A 87 -4.90 9.25 2.17
C ASP A 87 -3.82 9.59 3.22
N GLN A 88 -3.98 9.10 4.45
CA GLN A 88 -2.97 9.26 5.51
C GLN A 88 -1.64 8.59 5.15
N PHE A 89 -1.70 7.38 4.60
CA PHE A 89 -0.52 6.69 4.08
C PHE A 89 0.17 7.50 2.99
N VAL A 90 -0.58 7.96 2.00
CA VAL A 90 -0.07 8.74 0.87
C VAL A 90 0.58 10.05 1.34
N ALA A 91 -0.09 10.75 2.25
CA ALA A 91 0.42 12.03 2.80
C ALA A 91 1.78 11.87 3.48
N LYS A 92 2.04 10.72 4.09
CA LYS A 92 3.31 10.43 4.78
C LYS A 92 4.39 9.90 3.84
N VAL A 93 4.03 9.04 2.89
CA VAL A 93 4.99 8.38 2.00
C VAL A 93 5.46 9.28 0.87
N ARG A 94 4.57 10.07 0.25
CA ARG A 94 4.88 10.90 -0.91
C ARG A 94 6.06 11.88 -0.68
N PRO A 95 6.15 12.60 0.46
CA PRO A 95 7.30 13.47 0.74
C PRO A 95 8.65 12.73 0.75
N ALA A 96 8.69 11.49 1.24
CA ALA A 96 9.93 10.71 1.27
C ALA A 96 10.46 10.43 -0.16
N TYR A 97 9.57 10.07 -1.10
CA TYR A 97 9.97 9.88 -2.50
C TYR A 97 10.38 11.17 -3.19
N GLN A 98 9.75 12.30 -2.84
CA GLN A 98 10.15 13.63 -3.32
C GLN A 98 11.55 14.00 -2.83
N GLN A 99 11.83 13.82 -1.53
CA GLN A 99 13.14 14.07 -0.92
C GLN A 99 14.23 13.16 -1.50
N ALA A 100 13.89 11.91 -1.81
CA ALA A 100 14.81 10.97 -2.46
C ALA A 100 15.02 11.24 -3.97
N GLY A 101 14.40 12.29 -4.53
CA GLY A 101 14.55 12.69 -5.94
C GLY A 101 13.87 11.75 -6.94
N LYS A 102 13.02 10.84 -6.49
CA LYS A 102 12.29 9.87 -7.34
C LYS A 102 10.78 9.86 -7.07
N PRO A 103 10.07 10.98 -7.25
CA PRO A 103 8.64 11.04 -6.97
C PRO A 103 7.80 10.07 -7.82
N SER A 104 8.27 9.71 -9.01
CA SER A 104 7.61 8.74 -9.89
C SER A 104 7.74 7.29 -9.43
N GLY A 105 8.58 6.99 -8.44
CA GLY A 105 8.70 5.67 -7.83
C GLY A 105 7.52 5.29 -6.94
N PHE A 106 6.70 6.28 -6.53
CA PHE A 106 5.49 6.05 -5.75
C PHE A 106 4.24 6.46 -6.54
N VAL A 107 3.50 5.45 -6.98
CA VAL A 107 2.28 5.61 -7.80
C VAL A 107 1.06 5.15 -7.00
N VAL A 108 -0.01 5.93 -7.04
CA VAL A 108 -1.26 5.61 -6.36
C VAL A 108 -2.44 5.80 -7.30
N HIS A 109 -3.20 4.75 -7.48
CA HIS A 109 -4.47 4.75 -8.22
C HIS A 109 -5.63 4.68 -7.22
N GLN A 110 -6.26 5.82 -6.97
CA GLN A 110 -7.50 5.94 -6.19
C GLN A 110 -8.62 6.39 -7.13
N GLN A 111 -9.51 5.48 -7.45
CA GLN A 111 -10.64 5.73 -8.35
C GLN A 111 -11.90 5.08 -7.79
N PRO A 112 -13.10 5.49 -8.22
CA PRO A 112 -14.33 4.82 -7.84
C PRO A 112 -14.26 3.32 -8.15
N GLY A 113 -14.74 2.49 -7.24
CA GLY A 113 -14.75 1.05 -7.38
C GLY A 113 -14.64 0.33 -6.05
N LYS A 114 -15.03 -0.95 -6.08
CA LYS A 114 -15.02 -1.85 -4.93
C LYS A 114 -13.79 -2.76 -4.94
N HIS A 115 -13.72 -3.65 -3.97
CA HIS A 115 -12.68 -4.68 -3.85
C HIS A 115 -12.69 -5.63 -5.05
N SER A 116 -12.00 -5.29 -6.12
CA SER A 116 -12.02 -6.07 -7.36
C SER A 116 -10.70 -5.98 -8.13
N PHE A 117 -10.38 -7.04 -8.87
CA PHE A 117 -9.28 -7.08 -9.83
C PHE A 117 -9.82 -6.78 -11.23
N THR A 118 -9.51 -5.61 -11.74
CA THR A 118 -9.99 -5.13 -13.04
C THR A 118 -8.87 -5.16 -14.09
N MET A 119 -9.23 -5.15 -15.37
CA MET A 119 -8.25 -5.00 -16.46
C MET A 119 -7.42 -3.74 -16.30
N ALA A 120 -8.03 -2.63 -15.90
CA ALA A 120 -7.29 -1.39 -15.63
C ALA A 120 -6.25 -1.53 -14.51
N ALA A 121 -6.56 -2.31 -13.45
CA ALA A 121 -5.60 -2.61 -12.39
C ALA A 121 -4.44 -3.47 -12.90
N PHE A 122 -4.74 -4.45 -13.75
CA PHE A 122 -3.76 -5.32 -14.38
C PHE A 122 -2.81 -4.52 -15.28
N GLU A 123 -3.35 -3.73 -16.19
CA GLU A 123 -2.58 -2.89 -17.12
C GLU A 123 -1.69 -1.88 -16.37
N ALA A 124 -2.24 -1.21 -15.36
CA ALA A 124 -1.49 -0.28 -14.54
C ALA A 124 -0.32 -0.96 -13.80
N MET A 125 -0.55 -2.17 -13.29
CA MET A 125 0.49 -2.96 -12.62
C MET A 125 1.63 -3.34 -13.57
N PHE A 126 1.30 -3.81 -14.77
CA PHE A 126 2.32 -4.14 -15.78
C PHE A 126 3.10 -2.91 -16.21
N ALA A 127 2.42 -1.82 -16.56
CA ALA A 127 3.07 -0.56 -16.93
C ALA A 127 3.99 -0.02 -15.82
N PHE A 128 3.60 -0.22 -14.55
CA PHE A 128 4.45 0.13 -13.41
C PHE A 128 5.71 -0.74 -13.35
N PHE A 129 5.59 -2.05 -13.51
CA PHE A 129 6.74 -2.96 -13.48
C PHE A 129 7.67 -2.74 -14.68
N ASP A 130 7.14 -2.59 -15.90
CA ASP A 130 7.94 -2.31 -17.11
C ASP A 130 8.80 -1.05 -16.96
N LYS A 131 8.33 -0.07 -16.18
CA LYS A 131 9.05 1.18 -15.94
C LYS A 131 10.11 1.06 -14.83
N ASN A 132 9.97 0.12 -13.90
CA ASN A 132 10.74 0.09 -12.66
C ASN A 132 11.63 -1.16 -12.49
N LEU A 133 11.54 -2.13 -13.40
CA LEU A 133 12.36 -3.33 -13.48
C LEU A 133 13.18 -3.36 -14.76
#